data_21910c202645fdd18814c524f9536e6d
#
_entry.id   21910c202645fdd18814c524f9536e6d
#
_cell.length_a   1.000
_cell.length_b   1.000
_cell.length_c   1.000
_cell.angle_alpha   90.00
_cell.angle_beta   90.00
_cell.angle_gamma   90.00
#
_symmetry.space_group_name_H-M   'P 1'
#
loop_
_entity.id
_entity.type
_entity.pdbx_description
1 polymer ?
#
loop_
_entity_poly.entity_id
_entity_poly.type
_entity_poly.pdbx_seq_one_letter_code
_entity_poly.pdbx_strand_id
1 'polypeptide(L)'
;IGNPPYHADRNISYPAIDRRIKETYVKRSQARKTKAYDLYTRFLRWASDRLGKNGIITFVSNNSFIDARTYDGLRKVVSEEFNEIYIINFKGNARTSGDRRHREGGN
;
A
#
# COMPACT_ATOMS: atom_id res chain seq x y z
N ILE A 1 7.14 -10.18 7.96
CA ILE A 1 6.17 -10.77 7.02
C ILE A 1 4.75 -10.50 7.50
N GLY A 2 3.85 -10.15 6.58
CA GLY A 2 2.49 -9.85 6.96
C GLY A 2 1.47 -9.99 5.83
N ASN A 3 0.23 -10.16 6.24
CA ASN A 3 -0.93 -10.14 5.36
C ASN A 3 -1.95 -9.16 5.95
N PRO A 4 -1.67 -7.84 5.84
CA PRO A 4 -2.53 -6.85 6.46
C PRO A 4 -3.90 -6.79 5.77
N PRO A 5 -4.96 -6.45 6.53
CA PRO A 5 -6.28 -6.27 5.94
C PRO A 5 -6.31 -5.11 4.95
N TYR A 6 -7.18 -5.21 3.96
CA TYR A 6 -7.31 -4.23 2.88
C TYR A 6 -8.41 -3.20 3.13
N HIS A 7 -9.01 -3.26 4.29
CA HIS A 7 -10.18 -2.44 4.58
C HIS A 7 -9.82 -0.97 4.73
N ALA A 8 -10.51 -0.14 3.96
CA ALA A 8 -10.44 1.32 4.10
C ALA A 8 -11.60 1.78 4.98
N ASP A 9 -11.39 1.79 6.27
CA ASP A 9 -12.38 2.34 7.20
C ASP A 9 -12.12 3.83 7.38
N ARG A 10 -12.99 4.64 6.80
CA ARG A 10 -12.88 6.11 6.85
C ARG A 10 -13.24 6.69 8.20
N ASN A 11 -13.88 5.91 9.06
CA ASN A 11 -14.41 6.37 10.34
C ASN A 11 -13.44 6.11 11.50
N ILE A 12 -12.36 5.35 11.28
CA ILE A 12 -11.40 5.03 12.31
C ILE A 12 -10.12 5.84 12.10
N SER A 13 -9.71 6.56 13.13
CA SER A 13 -8.47 7.32 13.17
C SER A 13 -7.45 6.61 14.06
N TYR A 14 -6.21 6.57 13.58
CA TYR A 14 -5.06 6.08 14.32
C TYR A 14 -4.01 7.20 14.36
N PRO A 15 -4.10 8.12 15.33
CA PRO A 15 -3.37 9.41 15.27
C PRO A 15 -1.87 9.30 15.02
N ALA A 16 -1.19 8.39 15.68
CA ALA A 16 0.26 8.26 15.56
C ALA A 16 0.68 7.79 14.16
N ILE A 17 0.09 6.72 13.66
CA ILE A 17 0.44 6.18 12.34
C ILE A 17 -0.08 7.07 11.21
N ASP A 18 -1.25 7.68 11.40
CA ASP A 18 -1.83 8.59 10.40
C ASP A 18 -0.98 9.85 10.25
N ARG A 19 -0.38 10.34 11.32
CA ARG A 19 0.61 11.42 11.26
C ARG A 19 1.82 11.01 10.42
N ARG A 20 2.34 9.83 10.61
CA ARG A 20 3.47 9.32 9.83
C ARG A 20 3.12 9.18 8.34
N ILE A 21 1.94 8.70 8.03
CA ILE A 21 1.46 8.63 6.65
C ILE A 21 1.38 10.04 6.04
N LYS A 22 0.86 11.00 6.79
CA LYS A 22 0.75 12.39 6.34
C LYS A 22 2.13 13.00 6.07
N GLU A 23 3.09 12.78 6.96
CA GLU A 23 4.45 13.30 6.84
C GLU A 23 5.26 12.64 5.73
N THR A 24 4.89 11.45 5.31
CA THR A 24 5.64 10.65 4.32
C THR A 24 4.87 10.53 3.00
N TYR A 25 3.89 9.63 2.94
CA TYR A 25 3.20 9.29 1.70
C TYR A 25 2.35 10.45 1.16
N VAL A 26 1.56 11.07 2.02
CA VAL A 26 0.67 12.15 1.62
C VAL A 26 1.46 13.39 1.20
N LYS A 27 2.51 13.73 1.92
CA LYS A 27 3.39 14.86 1.61
C LYS A 27 4.02 14.75 0.22
N ARG A 28 4.29 13.53 -0.24
CA ARG A 28 4.91 13.26 -1.55
C ARG A 28 3.88 13.01 -2.65
N SER A 29 2.60 13.02 -2.32
CA SER A 29 1.53 12.78 -3.28
C SER A 29 1.14 14.06 -4.00
N GLN A 30 0.85 13.94 -5.30
CA GLN A 30 0.27 15.01 -6.10
C GLN A 30 -1.23 14.79 -6.34
N ALA A 31 -1.81 13.75 -5.76
CA ALA A 31 -3.24 13.50 -5.87
C ALA A 31 -4.03 14.49 -5.01
N ARG A 32 -5.11 15.02 -5.57
CA ARG A 32 -5.95 16.02 -4.89
C ARG A 32 -6.67 15.48 -3.66
N LYS A 33 -7.04 14.20 -3.70
CA LYS A 33 -7.68 13.49 -2.58
C LYS A 33 -6.89 12.24 -2.32
N THR A 34 -6.21 12.19 -1.19
CA THR A 34 -5.46 11.03 -0.79
C THR A 34 -6.31 10.14 0.09
N LYS A 35 -6.55 8.93 -0.38
CA LYS A 35 -7.19 7.87 0.40
C LYS A 35 -6.13 6.86 0.86
N ALA A 36 -4.96 7.36 1.23
CA ALA A 36 -3.83 6.52 1.60
C ALA A 36 -3.90 6.02 3.04
N TYR A 37 -5.11 6.04 3.63
CA TYR A 37 -5.32 5.64 5.03
C TYR A 37 -6.03 4.30 5.17
N ASP A 38 -5.93 3.43 4.20
CA ASP A 38 -6.36 2.05 4.40
C ASP A 38 -5.40 1.30 5.32
N LEU A 39 -5.87 0.17 5.83
CA LEU A 39 -5.11 -0.56 6.85
C LEU A 39 -3.78 -1.09 6.33
N TYR A 40 -3.71 -1.58 5.07
CA TYR A 40 -2.44 -2.10 4.58
C TYR A 40 -1.38 -1.00 4.41
N THR A 41 -1.77 0.21 4.05
CA THR A 41 -0.86 1.36 3.99
C THR A 41 -0.33 1.71 5.38
N ARG A 42 -1.19 1.68 6.38
CA ARG A 42 -0.81 1.90 7.79
C ARG A 42 0.17 0.82 8.26
N PHE A 43 -0.08 -0.44 7.95
CA PHE A 43 0.83 -1.53 8.30
C PHE A 43 2.17 -1.41 7.59
N LEU A 44 2.18 -1.00 6.33
CA LEU A 44 3.42 -0.80 5.60
C LEU A 44 4.25 0.33 6.23
N ARG A 45 3.63 1.45 6.57
CA ARG A 45 4.34 2.55 7.24
C ARG A 45 4.86 2.13 8.61
N TRP A 46 4.04 1.44 9.37
CA TRP A 46 4.43 0.92 10.68
C TRP A 46 5.65 -0.01 10.57
N ALA A 47 5.61 -0.94 9.64
CA ALA A 47 6.72 -1.87 9.41
C ALA A 47 7.98 -1.16 8.94
N SER A 48 7.85 -0.22 8.01
CA SER A 48 8.97 0.57 7.48
C SER A 48 9.68 1.37 8.57
N ASP A 49 8.90 1.98 9.47
CA ASP A 49 9.46 2.76 10.58
C ASP A 49 10.22 1.90 11.59
N ARG A 50 9.94 0.60 11.64
CA ARG A 50 10.58 -0.32 12.58
C ARG A 50 11.79 -1.06 12.02
N LEU A 51 12.01 -0.99 10.72
CA LEU A 51 13.23 -1.56 10.16
C LEU A 51 14.44 -0.78 10.64
N GLY A 52 15.46 -1.52 11.03
CA GLY A 52 16.76 -0.93 11.31
C GLY A 52 17.52 -0.65 10.02
N LYS A 53 18.84 -0.61 10.10
CA LYS A 53 19.73 -0.37 8.97
C LYS A 53 19.58 -1.42 7.88
N ASN A 54 19.36 -2.67 8.26
CA ASN A 54 19.15 -3.78 7.33
C ASN A 54 17.86 -4.51 7.73
N GLY A 55 17.01 -4.80 6.76
CA GLY A 55 15.76 -5.50 7.03
C GLY A 55 14.99 -5.82 5.76
N ILE A 56 14.03 -6.70 5.90
CA ILE A 56 13.18 -7.14 4.80
C ILE A 56 11.72 -7.04 5.26
N ILE A 57 10.89 -6.46 4.41
CA ILE A 57 9.44 -6.50 4.58
C ILE A 57 8.86 -7.38 3.48
N THR A 58 8.01 -8.30 3.86
CA THR A 58 7.26 -9.14 2.92
C THR A 58 5.78 -9.03 3.25
N PHE A 59 4.99 -8.54 2.31
CA PHE A 59 3.55 -8.37 2.49
C PHE A 59 2.76 -9.02 1.37
N VAL A 60 1.62 -9.59 1.75
CA VAL A 60 0.53 -9.88 0.82
C VAL A 60 -0.44 -8.71 0.91
N SER A 61 -0.73 -8.08 -0.20
CA SER A 61 -1.57 -6.89 -0.21
C SER A 61 -2.44 -6.81 -1.46
N ASN A 62 -3.37 -5.87 -1.44
CA ASN A 62 -4.13 -5.46 -2.61
C ASN A 62 -3.18 -4.81 -3.63
N ASN A 63 -3.46 -4.97 -4.91
CA ASN A 63 -2.61 -4.44 -5.98
C ASN A 63 -2.87 -2.97 -6.34
N SER A 64 -3.78 -2.30 -5.68
CA SER A 64 -4.14 -0.91 -5.98
C SER A 64 -2.95 0.05 -5.84
N PHE A 65 -2.01 -0.24 -4.96
CA PHE A 65 -0.84 0.61 -4.76
C PHE A 65 0.09 0.66 -5.99
N ILE A 66 -0.01 -0.30 -6.90
CA ILE A 66 0.88 -0.40 -8.06
C ILE A 66 0.61 0.73 -9.05
N ASP A 67 -0.65 1.03 -9.33
CA ASP A 67 -1.03 1.96 -10.39
C ASP A 67 -2.07 3.01 -9.98
N ALA A 68 -2.75 2.85 -8.87
CA ALA A 68 -3.76 3.81 -8.45
C ALA A 68 -3.11 5.17 -8.12
N ARG A 69 -3.73 6.23 -8.61
CA ARG A 69 -3.20 7.59 -8.49
C ARG A 69 -3.02 8.04 -7.04
N THR A 70 -3.89 7.59 -6.15
CA THR A 70 -3.84 7.97 -4.74
C THR A 70 -2.61 7.42 -4.00
N TYR A 71 -1.91 6.44 -4.59
CA TYR A 71 -0.73 5.82 -3.99
C TYR A 71 0.58 6.29 -4.61
N ASP A 72 0.56 7.38 -5.37
CA ASP A 72 1.77 7.95 -5.97
C ASP A 72 2.83 8.32 -4.93
N GLY A 73 2.40 8.94 -3.83
CA GLY A 73 3.30 9.27 -2.72
C GLY A 73 3.89 8.06 -2.03
N LEU A 74 3.08 7.01 -1.83
CA LEU A 74 3.56 5.75 -1.28
C LEU A 74 4.64 5.14 -2.18
N ARG A 75 4.41 5.08 -3.49
CA ARG A 75 5.40 4.55 -4.44
C ARG A 75 6.71 5.34 -4.39
N LYS A 76 6.64 6.66 -4.33
CA LYS A 76 7.83 7.53 -4.24
C LYS A 76 8.63 7.24 -2.98
N VAL A 77 7.98 7.23 -1.83
CA VAL A 77 8.64 7.04 -0.54
C VAL A 77 9.24 5.63 -0.43
N VAL A 78 8.50 4.61 -0.83
CA VAL A 78 8.99 3.23 -0.81
C VAL A 78 10.20 3.05 -1.72
N SER A 79 10.19 3.66 -2.91
CA SER A 79 11.33 3.60 -3.83
C SER A 79 12.58 4.31 -3.28
N GLU A 80 12.41 5.28 -2.39
CA GLU A 80 13.52 5.97 -1.75
C GLU A 80 14.03 5.25 -0.50
N GLU A 81 13.14 4.63 0.27
CA GLU A 81 13.48 3.99 1.53
C GLU A 81 14.06 2.58 1.36
N PHE A 82 13.76 1.89 0.26
CA PHE A 82 14.19 0.52 0.03
C PHE A 82 15.13 0.44 -1.17
N ASN A 83 16.19 -0.35 -1.03
CA ASN A 83 17.16 -0.56 -2.10
C ASN A 83 16.62 -1.47 -3.20
N GLU A 84 15.81 -2.46 -2.82
CA GLU A 84 15.26 -3.44 -3.74
C GLU A 84 13.79 -3.66 -3.44
N ILE A 85 12.98 -3.72 -4.49
CA ILE A 85 11.54 -3.94 -4.39
C ILE A 85 11.16 -5.03 -5.39
N TYR A 86 10.54 -6.09 -4.88
CA TYR A 86 10.05 -7.20 -5.71
C TYR A 86 8.53 -7.26 -5.59
N ILE A 87 7.84 -7.24 -6.71
CA ILE A 87 6.39 -7.31 -6.75
C ILE A 87 6.00 -8.54 -7.57
N ILE A 88 5.28 -9.46 -6.93
CA ILE A 88 4.69 -10.61 -7.61
C ILE A 88 3.20 -10.31 -7.73
N ASN A 89 2.77 -10.01 -8.93
CA ASN A 89 1.35 -9.73 -9.19
C ASN A 89 0.67 -11.01 -9.66
N PHE A 90 -0.18 -11.56 -8.79
CA PHE A 90 -0.94 -12.78 -9.12
C PHE A 90 -2.03 -12.54 -10.16
N LYS A 91 -2.25 -11.28 -10.54
CA LYS A 91 -3.32 -10.85 -11.44
C LYS A 91 -4.71 -11.19 -10.88
N GLY A 92 -5.73 -10.62 -11.47
CA GLY A 92 -7.09 -10.79 -10.98
C GLY A 92 -7.42 -9.89 -9.81
N ASN A 93 -8.66 -9.48 -9.77
CA ASN A 93 -9.21 -8.61 -8.74
C ASN A 93 -10.63 -9.10 -8.44
N ALA A 94 -10.95 -9.30 -7.16
CA ALA A 94 -12.27 -9.75 -6.74
C ALA A 94 -13.41 -8.83 -7.19
N ARG A 95 -13.10 -7.58 -7.56
CA ARG A 95 -14.07 -6.59 -8.03
C ARG A 95 -14.29 -6.62 -9.54
N THR A 96 -13.47 -7.35 -10.30
CA THR A 96 -13.67 -7.46 -11.74
C THR A 96 -14.71 -8.54 -12.05
N SER A 97 -15.43 -8.38 -13.18
CA SER A 97 -16.40 -9.36 -13.66
C SER A 97 -15.71 -10.69 -13.94
N GLY A 98 -16.49 -11.79 -13.92
CA GLY A 98 -15.97 -13.14 -14.03
C GLY A 98 -15.00 -13.37 -15.19
N ASP A 99 -15.40 -13.00 -16.41
CA ASP A 99 -14.57 -13.20 -17.60
C ASP A 99 -13.27 -12.41 -17.56
N ARG A 100 -13.36 -11.16 -17.13
CA ARG A 100 -12.19 -10.31 -17.00
C ARG A 100 -11.25 -10.82 -15.93
N ARG A 101 -11.82 -11.21 -14.80
CA ARG A 101 -11.06 -11.78 -13.69
C ARG A 101 -10.33 -13.05 -14.12
N HIS A 102 -10.98 -13.90 -14.87
CA HIS A 102 -10.39 -15.14 -15.39
C HIS A 102 -9.24 -14.83 -16.35
N ARG A 103 -9.42 -13.88 -17.28
CA ARG A 103 -8.37 -13.45 -18.20
C ARG A 103 -7.16 -12.86 -17.50
N GLU A 104 -7.38 -12.20 -16.37
CA GLU A 104 -6.31 -11.63 -15.54
C GLU A 104 -5.61 -12.68 -14.67
N GLY A 105 -6.07 -13.93 -14.70
CA GLY A 105 -5.51 -15.01 -13.91
C GLY A 105 -6.03 -15.08 -12.48
N GLY A 106 -7.13 -14.38 -12.18
CA GLY A 106 -7.78 -14.45 -10.87
C GLY A 106 -8.67 -15.70 -10.74
N ASN A 107 -8.81 -16.19 -9.53
CA ASN A 107 -9.71 -17.32 -9.20
C ASN A 107 -11.08 -16.84 -8.75
#